data_2351a1b2ecd7a185a834f360b24bf673
#
_entry.id   2351a1b2ecd7a185a834f360b24bf673
#
_cell.length_a   1.000
_cell.length_b   1.000
_cell.length_c   1.000
_cell.angle_alpha   90.00
_cell.angle_beta   90.00
_cell.angle_gamma   90.00
#
_symmetry.space_group_name_H-M   'P 1'
#
loop_
_entity.id
_entity.type
_entity.pdbx_description
1 polymer ?
#
loop_
_entity_poly.entity_id
_entity_poly.type
_entity_poly.pdbx_seq_one_letter_code
_entity_poly.pdbx_strand_id
1 'polypeptide(L)'
;MDRNALKRYHESRFNPESSDPEDQFGTFKIYMVYAIGSQLLRMTEKYDYIQPERFFMTAFRHVSAARGAHSIKNVEAMTLLVIYHLRSPSNTGIWYLIGMAMRSCIDLGLHREAYYSDDDMFQLELKRRLFWTVYSLERHMSISFGRPFSMTDRTIDARLPLDIDDDVRDPMAISHVLNQSQTPGATRSPSVSSLTMGIHLIRLKQIESRIYHKIYRTDRTLTSLIPKIEPLMQLLYEWKAELPSMSPVEIDYPMIQYNKSIRLLLQPFLSILDVQDSRIRACLGASGQICQIYKRLHSSYSYGHSFIALHSIFVAGITMCYCLWISPTLWSLQTANDLRAFSSVIHIIAERAPAVREYRDALEELINATMEHISSSAPKDNTSHPTTSNTMENNLSPSNISNHNSTYLQVSPTTLTHFCEGDDSALQMLYQMTNLEGDVNLDQRQSWPYGSSIGPYGELDQLYMPPNQQGW
;
A
#
# COMPACT_ATOMS: atom_id res chain seq x y z
N MET A 1 -17.72 4.43 -6.64
CA MET A 1 -18.97 5.00 -6.06
C MET A 1 -19.56 6.01 -7.02
N ASP A 2 -20.87 6.11 -7.08
CA ASP A 2 -21.58 7.12 -7.87
C ASP A 2 -21.56 8.48 -7.14
N ARG A 3 -20.92 9.50 -7.74
CA ARG A 3 -20.78 10.85 -7.18
C ARG A 3 -22.13 11.57 -7.01
N ASN A 4 -23.05 11.38 -7.97
CA ASN A 4 -24.36 12.02 -7.88
C ASN A 4 -25.27 11.35 -6.84
N ALA A 5 -25.15 10.02 -6.65
CA ALA A 5 -25.81 9.36 -5.55
C ALA A 5 -25.30 9.87 -4.20
N LEU A 6 -23.97 10.07 -4.05
CA LEU A 6 -23.42 10.66 -2.82
C LEU A 6 -23.91 12.08 -2.56
N LYS A 7 -24.06 12.93 -3.60
CA LYS A 7 -24.64 14.27 -3.46
C LYS A 7 -26.09 14.18 -2.97
N ARG A 8 -26.92 13.31 -3.55
CA ARG A 8 -28.31 13.08 -3.08
C ARG A 8 -28.34 12.63 -1.61
N TYR A 9 -27.49 11.70 -1.20
CA TYR A 9 -27.40 11.26 0.20
C TYR A 9 -26.92 12.39 1.12
N HIS A 10 -26.03 13.30 0.64
CA HIS A 10 -25.62 14.47 1.39
C HIS A 10 -26.81 15.41 1.62
N GLU A 11 -27.63 15.64 0.63
CA GLU A 11 -28.81 16.52 0.69
C GLU A 11 -29.94 15.89 1.53
N SER A 12 -30.19 14.58 1.38
CA SER A 12 -31.28 13.86 2.08
C SER A 12 -30.99 13.60 3.56
N ARG A 13 -29.74 13.69 4.03
CA ARG A 13 -29.38 13.44 5.44
C ARG A 13 -30.15 14.27 6.49
N PHE A 14 -30.69 15.41 6.04
CA PHE A 14 -31.50 16.30 6.88
C PHE A 14 -32.98 15.90 6.93
N ASN A 15 -33.39 14.85 6.21
CA ASN A 15 -34.74 14.34 6.22
C ASN A 15 -34.80 13.04 7.03
N PRO A 16 -35.22 13.07 8.33
CA PRO A 16 -35.10 11.94 9.25
C PRO A 16 -36.17 10.83 9.04
N GLU A 17 -37.10 10.99 8.10
CA GLU A 17 -38.27 10.11 7.99
C GLU A 17 -38.05 8.87 7.09
N SER A 18 -36.90 8.73 6.45
CA SER A 18 -36.63 7.58 5.56
C SER A 18 -36.07 6.38 6.34
N SER A 19 -36.89 5.33 6.43
CA SER A 19 -36.49 4.03 7.01
C SER A 19 -36.07 3.00 5.94
N ASP A 20 -35.94 3.42 4.68
CA ASP A 20 -35.55 2.56 3.58
C ASP A 20 -34.13 1.98 3.79
N PRO A 21 -33.93 0.64 3.68
CA PRO A 21 -32.60 0.03 3.70
C PRO A 21 -31.62 0.59 2.68
N GLU A 22 -32.10 1.11 1.55
CA GLU A 22 -31.30 1.79 0.55
C GLU A 22 -30.74 3.12 1.09
N ASP A 23 -31.55 3.88 1.80
CA ASP A 23 -31.15 5.11 2.47
C ASP A 23 -30.18 4.87 3.63
N GLN A 24 -30.30 3.74 4.36
CA GLN A 24 -29.36 3.37 5.41
C GLN A 24 -27.96 3.08 4.84
N PHE A 25 -27.87 2.39 3.71
CA PHE A 25 -26.57 2.18 3.06
C PHE A 25 -26.01 3.47 2.45
N GLY A 26 -26.86 4.35 1.93
CA GLY A 26 -26.50 5.69 1.51
C GLY A 26 -25.92 6.51 2.68
N THR A 27 -26.56 6.44 3.84
CA THR A 27 -26.09 7.07 5.08
C THR A 27 -24.74 6.52 5.49
N PHE A 28 -24.54 5.20 5.48
CA PHE A 28 -23.23 4.60 5.72
C PHE A 28 -22.16 5.19 4.79
N LYS A 29 -22.42 5.21 3.47
CA LYS A 29 -21.45 5.71 2.49
C LYS A 29 -21.07 7.17 2.72
N ILE A 30 -22.06 8.05 2.95
CA ILE A 30 -21.78 9.48 3.11
C ILE A 30 -20.99 9.77 4.38
N TYR A 31 -21.30 9.10 5.50
CA TYR A 31 -20.56 9.26 6.73
C TYR A 31 -19.15 8.66 6.65
N MET A 32 -18.94 7.57 5.89
CA MET A 32 -17.58 7.08 5.57
C MET A 32 -16.78 8.09 4.74
N VAL A 33 -17.42 8.75 3.76
CA VAL A 33 -16.77 9.82 2.99
C VAL A 33 -16.39 11.00 3.88
N TYR A 34 -17.24 11.38 4.83
CA TYR A 34 -16.90 12.43 5.82
C TYR A 34 -15.75 12.00 6.73
N ALA A 35 -15.76 10.74 7.20
CA ALA A 35 -14.69 10.22 8.03
C ALA A 35 -13.33 10.24 7.31
N ILE A 36 -13.29 9.74 6.06
CA ILE A 36 -12.07 9.73 5.24
C ILE A 36 -11.63 11.16 4.89
N GLY A 37 -12.57 12.02 4.51
CA GLY A 37 -12.29 13.42 4.17
C GLY A 37 -11.77 14.21 5.36
N SER A 38 -12.36 14.04 6.55
CA SER A 38 -11.91 14.72 7.77
C SER A 38 -10.53 14.23 8.22
N GLN A 39 -10.20 12.93 8.05
CA GLN A 39 -8.82 12.45 8.26
C GLN A 39 -7.83 13.17 7.36
N LEU A 40 -8.13 13.31 6.06
CA LEU A 40 -7.26 14.00 5.11
C LEU A 40 -7.10 15.48 5.48
N LEU A 41 -8.18 16.18 5.83
CA LEU A 41 -8.14 17.57 6.24
C LEU A 41 -7.35 17.78 7.52
N ARG A 42 -7.51 16.90 8.51
CA ARG A 42 -6.76 16.92 9.78
C ARG A 42 -5.27 16.71 9.54
N MET A 43 -4.91 15.77 8.68
CA MET A 43 -3.51 15.50 8.34
C MET A 43 -2.83 16.64 7.58
N THR A 44 -3.59 17.47 6.89
CA THR A 44 -3.10 18.65 6.17
C THR A 44 -3.21 19.94 6.99
N GLU A 45 -3.51 19.85 8.29
CA GLU A 45 -3.66 20.98 9.22
C GLU A 45 -4.72 22.02 8.83
N LYS A 46 -5.57 21.69 7.87
CA LYS A 46 -6.63 22.59 7.40
C LYS A 46 -7.89 22.56 8.24
N TYR A 47 -8.01 21.56 9.13
CA TYR A 47 -9.26 21.33 9.85
C TYR A 47 -9.05 20.48 11.11
N ASP A 48 -9.38 21.00 12.28
CA ASP A 48 -9.21 20.30 13.57
C ASP A 48 -10.51 20.19 14.41
N TYR A 49 -11.64 20.69 13.89
CA TYR A 49 -12.87 20.86 14.70
C TYR A 49 -13.68 19.58 14.88
N ILE A 50 -13.57 18.59 13.95
CA ILE A 50 -14.38 17.37 14.03
C ILE A 50 -13.47 16.15 13.98
N GLN A 51 -13.59 15.30 14.98
CA GLN A 51 -12.87 14.04 15.06
C GLN A 51 -13.38 13.08 13.97
N PRO A 52 -12.54 12.54 13.09
CA PRO A 52 -12.94 11.58 12.05
C PRO A 52 -13.68 10.36 12.61
N GLU A 53 -13.32 9.95 13.81
CA GLU A 53 -13.90 8.82 14.55
C GLU A 53 -15.40 9.00 14.81
N ARG A 54 -15.88 10.22 15.00
CA ARG A 54 -17.32 10.49 15.20
C ARG A 54 -18.12 10.19 13.92
N PHE A 55 -17.60 10.58 12.77
CA PHE A 55 -18.23 10.24 11.50
C PHE A 55 -18.16 8.73 11.24
N PHE A 56 -17.01 8.11 11.53
CA PHE A 56 -16.84 6.67 11.40
C PHE A 56 -17.83 5.90 12.28
N MET A 57 -17.95 6.24 13.57
CA MET A 57 -18.91 5.60 14.48
C MET A 57 -20.38 5.79 14.02
N THR A 58 -20.70 6.94 13.44
CA THR A 58 -22.03 7.17 12.86
C THR A 58 -22.24 6.29 11.65
N ALA A 59 -21.28 6.21 10.72
CA ALA A 59 -21.35 5.29 9.58
C ALA A 59 -21.53 3.85 10.05
N PHE A 60 -20.76 3.42 11.03
CA PHE A 60 -20.74 2.04 11.51
C PHE A 60 -22.09 1.55 12.05
N ARG A 61 -22.91 2.44 12.61
CA ARG A 61 -24.30 2.11 13.01
C ARG A 61 -25.17 1.63 11.85
N HIS A 62 -24.83 2.02 10.62
CA HIS A 62 -25.55 1.67 9.40
C HIS A 62 -24.87 0.58 8.58
N VAL A 63 -23.76 -0.01 9.07
CA VAL A 63 -23.01 -1.04 8.34
C VAL A 63 -23.83 -2.28 8.06
N SER A 64 -24.83 -2.58 8.90
CA SER A 64 -25.76 -3.70 8.72
C SER A 64 -26.53 -3.63 7.40
N ALA A 65 -26.76 -2.46 6.84
CA ALA A 65 -27.40 -2.28 5.54
C ALA A 65 -26.54 -2.81 4.35
N ALA A 66 -25.24 -3.03 4.57
CA ALA A 66 -24.35 -3.66 3.59
C ALA A 66 -24.32 -5.20 3.71
N ARG A 67 -24.96 -5.78 4.75
CA ARG A 67 -24.93 -7.23 4.98
C ARG A 67 -25.62 -7.96 3.85
N GLY A 68 -24.93 -8.92 3.29
CA GLY A 68 -25.41 -9.81 2.26
C GLY A 68 -24.22 -10.57 1.67
N ALA A 69 -24.26 -11.90 1.68
CA ALA A 69 -23.14 -12.73 1.23
C ALA A 69 -22.76 -12.41 -0.23
N HIS A 70 -23.73 -12.18 -1.12
CA HIS A 70 -23.52 -11.90 -2.54
C HIS A 70 -23.93 -10.45 -2.88
N SER A 71 -23.34 -9.46 -2.22
CA SER A 71 -23.74 -8.06 -2.38
C SER A 71 -22.58 -7.15 -2.77
N ILE A 72 -22.76 -6.40 -3.84
CA ILE A 72 -21.87 -5.30 -4.22
C ILE A 72 -21.74 -4.28 -3.08
N LYS A 73 -22.83 -4.03 -2.33
CA LYS A 73 -22.83 -3.12 -1.17
C LYS A 73 -21.83 -3.58 -0.10
N ASN A 74 -21.68 -4.89 0.10
CA ASN A 74 -20.70 -5.44 1.04
C ASN A 74 -19.26 -5.17 0.58
N VAL A 75 -18.96 -5.37 -0.71
CA VAL A 75 -17.63 -5.06 -1.27
C VAL A 75 -17.32 -3.56 -1.16
N GLU A 76 -18.30 -2.69 -1.46
CA GLU A 76 -18.14 -1.24 -1.30
C GLU A 76 -17.86 -0.86 0.16
N ALA A 77 -18.62 -1.44 1.11
CA ALA A 77 -18.43 -1.17 2.54
C ALA A 77 -17.04 -1.59 3.02
N MET A 78 -16.60 -2.82 2.72
CA MET A 78 -15.26 -3.29 3.07
C MET A 78 -14.16 -2.41 2.46
N THR A 79 -14.34 -1.99 1.20
CA THR A 79 -13.38 -1.10 0.51
C THR A 79 -13.29 0.25 1.21
N LEU A 80 -14.40 0.85 1.61
CA LEU A 80 -14.42 2.12 2.34
C LEU A 80 -13.76 2.00 3.72
N LEU A 81 -14.02 0.91 4.43
CA LEU A 81 -13.38 0.63 5.72
C LEU A 81 -11.86 0.50 5.55
N VAL A 82 -11.40 -0.22 4.53
CA VAL A 82 -9.95 -0.32 4.23
C VAL A 82 -9.36 1.07 3.98
N ILE A 83 -10.00 1.91 3.15
CA ILE A 83 -9.50 3.26 2.83
C ILE A 83 -9.43 4.13 4.09
N TYR A 84 -10.40 4.03 4.99
CA TYR A 84 -10.39 4.72 6.28
C TYR A 84 -9.23 4.24 7.16
N HIS A 85 -9.10 2.94 7.36
CA HIS A 85 -8.08 2.37 8.24
C HIS A 85 -6.64 2.51 7.71
N LEU A 86 -6.44 2.71 6.40
CA LEU A 86 -5.12 3.05 5.84
C LEU A 86 -4.51 4.33 6.44
N ARG A 87 -5.33 5.19 7.02
CA ARG A 87 -4.93 6.48 7.63
C ARG A 87 -5.22 6.55 9.11
N SER A 88 -5.79 5.50 9.70
CA SER A 88 -6.01 5.39 11.13
C SER A 88 -4.71 4.99 11.85
N PRO A 89 -4.51 5.40 13.10
CA PRO A 89 -3.40 4.94 13.92
C PRO A 89 -3.40 3.42 14.14
N SER A 90 -4.58 2.78 14.16
CA SER A 90 -4.70 1.32 14.28
C SER A 90 -4.90 0.68 12.90
N ASN A 91 -3.94 -0.14 12.50
CA ASN A 91 -3.91 -0.82 11.19
C ASN A 91 -4.26 -2.31 11.27
N THR A 92 -4.68 -2.77 12.45
CA THR A 92 -5.02 -4.18 12.70
C THR A 92 -6.17 -4.61 11.80
N GLY A 93 -5.95 -5.70 11.07
CA GLY A 93 -7.01 -6.32 10.26
C GLY A 93 -7.18 -5.81 8.83
N ILE A 94 -6.50 -4.73 8.38
CA ILE A 94 -6.67 -4.20 7.01
C ILE A 94 -6.41 -5.28 5.95
N TRP A 95 -5.39 -6.11 6.14
CA TRP A 95 -5.05 -7.18 5.20
C TRP A 95 -6.15 -8.24 5.13
N TYR A 96 -6.74 -8.60 6.27
CA TYR A 96 -7.87 -9.52 6.30
C TYR A 96 -9.09 -8.91 5.60
N LEU A 97 -9.39 -7.66 5.90
CA LEU A 97 -10.55 -6.95 5.35
C LEU A 97 -10.47 -6.81 3.82
N ILE A 98 -9.30 -6.43 3.27
CA ILE A 98 -9.14 -6.34 1.81
C ILE A 98 -9.13 -7.74 1.17
N GLY A 99 -8.60 -8.75 1.84
CA GLY A 99 -8.66 -10.15 1.39
C GLY A 99 -10.09 -10.67 1.33
N MET A 100 -10.95 -10.29 2.27
CA MET A 100 -12.38 -10.61 2.23
C MET A 100 -13.09 -9.86 1.11
N ALA A 101 -12.83 -8.57 0.91
CA ALA A 101 -13.36 -7.82 -0.21
C ALA A 101 -13.00 -8.48 -1.55
N MET A 102 -11.76 -8.95 -1.70
CA MET A 102 -11.31 -9.66 -2.90
C MET A 102 -12.05 -11.00 -3.06
N ARG A 103 -12.21 -11.78 -2.01
CA ARG A 103 -12.99 -13.04 -2.07
C ARG A 103 -14.44 -12.79 -2.45
N SER A 104 -15.07 -11.74 -1.91
CA SER A 104 -16.42 -11.34 -2.30
C SER A 104 -16.49 -10.88 -3.77
N CYS A 105 -15.46 -10.22 -4.30
CA CYS A 105 -15.35 -9.90 -5.72
C CYS A 105 -15.29 -11.18 -6.58
N ILE A 106 -14.54 -12.19 -6.14
CA ILE A 106 -14.43 -13.49 -6.84
C ILE A 106 -15.77 -14.21 -6.84
N ASP A 107 -16.43 -14.25 -5.70
CA ASP A 107 -17.72 -14.89 -5.49
C ASP A 107 -18.84 -14.26 -6.36
N LEU A 108 -18.81 -12.92 -6.49
CA LEU A 108 -19.69 -12.15 -7.38
C LEU A 108 -19.30 -12.25 -8.86
N GLY A 109 -18.20 -12.92 -9.20
CA GLY A 109 -17.69 -13.03 -10.57
C GLY A 109 -17.10 -11.75 -11.15
N LEU A 110 -16.83 -10.72 -10.36
CA LEU A 110 -16.35 -9.40 -10.85
C LEU A 110 -14.97 -9.44 -11.52
N HIS A 111 -14.23 -10.53 -11.39
CA HIS A 111 -12.95 -10.76 -12.06
C HIS A 111 -13.10 -11.30 -13.49
N ARG A 112 -14.32 -11.66 -13.92
CA ARG A 112 -14.59 -12.29 -15.21
C ARG A 112 -15.54 -11.43 -16.05
N GLU A 113 -15.16 -11.16 -17.29
CA GLU A 113 -15.96 -10.34 -18.20
C GLU A 113 -17.34 -10.92 -18.49
N ALA A 114 -17.49 -12.24 -18.44
CA ALA A 114 -18.78 -12.93 -18.69
C ALA A 114 -19.91 -12.53 -17.70
N TYR A 115 -19.55 -11.97 -16.54
CA TYR A 115 -20.54 -11.54 -15.52
C TYR A 115 -20.96 -10.07 -15.63
N TYR A 116 -20.62 -9.41 -16.75
CA TYR A 116 -20.94 -8.00 -17.00
C TYR A 116 -22.00 -7.85 -18.11
N SER A 117 -23.03 -8.70 -18.15
CA SER A 117 -23.92 -8.79 -19.32
C SER A 117 -25.32 -8.18 -19.17
N ASP A 118 -25.83 -8.01 -17.94
CA ASP A 118 -27.26 -7.80 -17.72
C ASP A 118 -27.66 -6.47 -17.07
N ASP A 119 -26.70 -5.58 -16.80
CA ASP A 119 -26.97 -4.30 -16.14
C ASP A 119 -26.87 -3.11 -17.14
N ASP A 120 -27.38 -1.97 -16.68
CA ASP A 120 -27.07 -0.68 -17.30
C ASP A 120 -25.55 -0.47 -17.42
N MET A 121 -25.10 0.04 -18.56
CA MET A 121 -23.67 0.24 -18.88
C MET A 121 -22.93 1.04 -17.82
N PHE A 122 -23.59 2.03 -17.23
CA PHE A 122 -22.99 2.81 -16.16
C PHE A 122 -22.79 1.95 -14.90
N GLN A 123 -23.75 1.09 -14.55
CA GLN A 123 -23.61 0.17 -13.41
C GLN A 123 -22.51 -0.87 -13.65
N LEU A 124 -22.36 -1.36 -14.88
CA LEU A 124 -21.25 -2.25 -15.25
C LEU A 124 -19.90 -1.56 -15.05
N GLU A 125 -19.77 -0.29 -15.47
CA GLU A 125 -18.55 0.47 -15.22
C GLU A 125 -18.27 0.72 -13.74
N LEU A 126 -19.30 0.98 -12.92
CA LEU A 126 -19.13 1.09 -11.47
C LEU A 126 -18.62 -0.22 -10.85
N LYS A 127 -19.14 -1.36 -11.29
CA LYS A 127 -18.67 -2.69 -10.86
C LYS A 127 -17.21 -2.93 -11.25
N ARG A 128 -16.78 -2.57 -12.49
CA ARG A 128 -15.40 -2.65 -12.95
C ARG A 128 -14.48 -1.77 -12.11
N ARG A 129 -14.87 -0.50 -11.89
CA ARG A 129 -14.13 0.44 -11.05
C ARG A 129 -13.95 -0.10 -9.63
N LEU A 130 -14.99 -0.72 -9.05
CA LEU A 130 -14.93 -1.33 -7.73
C LEU A 130 -13.95 -2.49 -7.70
N PHE A 131 -14.06 -3.45 -8.63
CA PHE A 131 -13.16 -4.59 -8.72
C PHE A 131 -11.69 -4.16 -8.83
N TRP A 132 -11.37 -3.26 -9.76
CA TRP A 132 -10.01 -2.80 -9.97
C TRP A 132 -9.47 -1.93 -8.82
N THR A 133 -10.35 -1.28 -8.06
CA THR A 133 -9.98 -0.62 -6.79
C THR A 133 -9.58 -1.64 -5.73
N VAL A 134 -10.40 -2.68 -5.54
CA VAL A 134 -10.10 -3.79 -4.60
C VAL A 134 -8.81 -4.49 -5.01
N TYR A 135 -8.65 -4.81 -6.31
CA TYR A 135 -7.42 -5.39 -6.86
C TYR A 135 -6.19 -4.54 -6.52
N SER A 136 -6.26 -3.24 -6.76
CA SER A 136 -5.13 -2.34 -6.54
C SER A 136 -4.76 -2.23 -5.05
N LEU A 137 -5.76 -2.14 -4.18
CA LEU A 137 -5.56 -2.11 -2.73
C LEU A 137 -4.99 -3.43 -2.22
N GLU A 138 -5.53 -4.56 -2.66
CA GLU A 138 -5.07 -5.90 -2.25
C GLU A 138 -3.63 -6.14 -2.67
N ARG A 139 -3.25 -5.85 -3.92
CA ARG A 139 -1.86 -5.93 -4.39
C ARG A 139 -0.93 -5.06 -3.56
N HIS A 140 -1.37 -3.82 -3.29
CA HIS A 140 -0.59 -2.87 -2.52
C HIS A 140 -0.34 -3.37 -1.09
N MET A 141 -1.38 -3.84 -0.41
CA MET A 141 -1.29 -4.35 0.95
C MET A 141 -0.45 -5.63 1.03
N SER A 142 -0.68 -6.57 0.11
CA SER A 142 0.05 -7.83 0.09
C SER A 142 1.56 -7.62 -0.15
N ILE A 143 1.93 -6.74 -1.07
CA ILE A 143 3.35 -6.38 -1.30
C ILE A 143 3.94 -5.70 -0.05
N SER A 144 3.23 -4.75 0.57
CA SER A 144 3.72 -4.04 1.74
C SER A 144 3.92 -4.93 2.96
N PHE A 145 3.06 -5.95 3.13
CA PHE A 145 3.17 -6.91 4.23
C PHE A 145 3.97 -8.19 3.88
N GLY A 146 4.52 -8.29 2.67
CA GLY A 146 5.22 -9.49 2.22
C GLY A 146 4.33 -10.74 2.16
N ARG A 147 3.03 -10.57 1.91
CA ARG A 147 2.04 -11.65 1.91
C ARG A 147 1.59 -12.01 0.48
N PRO A 148 1.20 -13.28 0.22
CA PRO A 148 0.75 -13.70 -1.11
C PRO A 148 -0.56 -13.02 -1.50
N PHE A 149 -0.79 -12.91 -2.81
CA PHE A 149 -2.03 -12.40 -3.38
C PHE A 149 -3.16 -13.42 -3.24
N SER A 150 -4.39 -12.93 -3.08
CA SER A 150 -5.60 -13.76 -2.98
C SER A 150 -5.96 -14.46 -4.30
N MET A 151 -5.54 -13.90 -5.45
CA MET A 151 -5.78 -14.48 -6.78
C MET A 151 -4.65 -14.14 -7.74
N THR A 152 -4.52 -14.92 -8.80
CA THR A 152 -3.53 -14.67 -9.86
C THR A 152 -4.14 -13.85 -11.00
N ASP A 153 -3.34 -13.02 -11.67
CA ASP A 153 -3.80 -12.22 -12.82
C ASP A 153 -4.25 -13.09 -14.00
N ARG A 154 -3.82 -14.36 -14.06
CA ARG A 154 -4.22 -15.33 -15.11
C ARG A 154 -5.70 -15.70 -15.06
N THR A 155 -6.36 -15.46 -13.94
CA THR A 155 -7.79 -15.75 -13.74
C THR A 155 -8.66 -14.52 -13.95
N ILE A 156 -8.06 -13.37 -14.29
CA ILE A 156 -8.75 -12.10 -14.51
C ILE A 156 -8.84 -11.83 -16.00
N ASP A 157 -10.06 -11.76 -16.53
CA ASP A 157 -10.35 -11.30 -17.89
C ASP A 157 -11.28 -10.08 -17.93
N ALA A 158 -11.70 -9.58 -16.76
CA ALA A 158 -12.44 -8.34 -16.65
C ALA A 158 -11.65 -7.19 -17.27
N ARG A 159 -12.29 -6.42 -18.16
CA ARG A 159 -11.67 -5.25 -18.80
C ARG A 159 -11.31 -4.19 -17.77
N LEU A 160 -10.32 -3.37 -18.10
CA LEU A 160 -10.07 -2.15 -17.34
C LEU A 160 -11.28 -1.20 -17.45
N PRO A 161 -11.49 -0.31 -16.45
CA PRO A 161 -12.48 0.75 -16.58
C PRO A 161 -12.28 1.56 -17.85
N LEU A 162 -13.35 2.08 -18.42
CA LEU A 162 -13.28 2.98 -19.57
C LEU A 162 -12.65 4.31 -19.15
N ASP A 163 -11.85 4.88 -20.06
CA ASP A 163 -11.20 6.19 -19.86
C ASP A 163 -12.18 7.30 -20.20
N ILE A 164 -13.09 7.56 -19.29
CA ILE A 164 -14.17 8.58 -19.38
C ILE A 164 -14.25 9.33 -18.05
N ASP A 165 -14.85 10.51 -18.06
CA ASP A 165 -15.10 11.22 -16.81
C ASP A 165 -16.04 10.46 -15.87
N ASP A 166 -15.83 10.59 -14.58
CA ASP A 166 -16.52 9.81 -13.54
C ASP A 166 -18.03 10.12 -13.43
N ASP A 167 -18.48 11.23 -13.99
CA ASP A 167 -19.86 11.70 -14.01
C ASP A 167 -20.62 11.38 -15.31
N VAL A 168 -19.94 10.87 -16.34
CA VAL A 168 -20.59 10.46 -17.60
C VAL A 168 -21.53 9.27 -17.37
N ARG A 169 -22.79 9.44 -17.72
CA ARG A 169 -23.87 8.45 -17.55
C ARG A 169 -24.61 8.12 -18.84
N ASP A 170 -24.43 8.94 -19.86
CA ASP A 170 -25.08 8.72 -21.15
C ASP A 170 -24.65 7.37 -21.76
N PRO A 171 -25.57 6.41 -21.94
CA PRO A 171 -25.27 5.10 -22.51
C PRO A 171 -24.65 5.19 -23.90
N MET A 172 -25.03 6.22 -24.69
CA MET A 172 -24.48 6.43 -26.05
C MET A 172 -23.01 6.85 -25.98
N ALA A 173 -22.65 7.75 -25.06
CA ALA A 173 -21.26 8.16 -24.85
C ALA A 173 -20.41 6.97 -24.34
N ILE A 174 -20.92 6.20 -23.38
CA ILE A 174 -20.22 5.01 -22.85
C ILE A 174 -20.04 3.96 -23.96
N SER A 175 -21.07 3.67 -24.76
CA SER A 175 -20.99 2.74 -25.92
C SER A 175 -19.98 3.18 -26.96
N HIS A 176 -19.94 4.50 -27.26
CA HIS A 176 -19.00 5.05 -28.21
C HIS A 176 -17.54 4.81 -27.80
N VAL A 177 -17.20 5.12 -26.54
CA VAL A 177 -15.83 4.90 -26.01
C VAL A 177 -15.52 3.40 -25.92
N LEU A 178 -16.50 2.56 -25.55
CA LEU A 178 -16.34 1.11 -25.50
C LEU A 178 -15.99 0.56 -26.92
N ASN A 179 -16.70 0.99 -27.95
CA ASN A 179 -16.44 0.56 -29.34
C ASN A 179 -15.09 1.04 -29.84
N GLN A 180 -14.69 2.27 -29.52
CA GLN A 180 -13.35 2.78 -29.86
C GLN A 180 -12.25 1.97 -29.17
N SER A 181 -12.43 1.58 -27.91
CA SER A 181 -11.44 0.80 -27.16
C SER A 181 -11.24 -0.61 -27.69
N GLN A 182 -12.18 -1.14 -28.46
CA GLN A 182 -12.13 -2.48 -29.08
C GLN A 182 -11.52 -2.47 -30.49
N THR A 183 -11.32 -1.30 -31.10
CA THR A 183 -10.77 -1.19 -32.46
C THR A 183 -9.24 -1.27 -32.40
N PRO A 184 -8.58 -2.30 -32.99
CA PRO A 184 -7.13 -2.36 -33.04
C PRO A 184 -6.57 -1.14 -33.80
N GLY A 185 -5.67 -0.38 -33.21
CA GLY A 185 -5.04 0.79 -33.82
C GLY A 185 -5.82 2.11 -33.65
N ALA A 186 -6.93 2.14 -32.92
CA ALA A 186 -7.56 3.39 -32.57
C ALA A 186 -6.59 4.22 -31.70
N THR A 187 -6.21 5.40 -32.22
CA THR A 187 -5.45 6.39 -31.46
C THR A 187 -6.27 6.76 -30.24
N ARG A 188 -5.71 6.55 -29.06
CA ARG A 188 -6.31 7.02 -27.79
C ARG A 188 -6.72 8.48 -27.95
N SER A 189 -7.92 8.80 -27.51
CA SER A 189 -8.35 10.20 -27.41
C SER A 189 -7.31 10.99 -26.63
N PRO A 190 -6.83 12.13 -27.13
CA PRO A 190 -5.86 12.97 -26.45
C PRO A 190 -6.42 13.65 -25.20
N SER A 191 -7.72 13.53 -24.95
CA SER A 191 -8.37 14.12 -23.77
C SER A 191 -8.13 13.28 -22.51
N VAL A 192 -7.51 13.90 -21.50
CA VAL A 192 -7.32 13.32 -20.18
C VAL A 192 -8.66 13.37 -19.43
N SER A 193 -9.21 12.23 -19.08
CA SER A 193 -10.41 12.12 -18.25
C SER A 193 -10.06 12.04 -16.75
N SER A 194 -11.06 12.19 -15.89
CA SER A 194 -10.89 12.02 -14.45
C SER A 194 -10.43 10.59 -14.04
N LEU A 195 -10.58 9.59 -14.91
CA LEU A 195 -10.17 8.19 -14.67
C LEU A 195 -8.83 7.82 -15.29
N THR A 196 -8.28 8.61 -16.20
CA THR A 196 -7.04 8.33 -16.93
C THR A 196 -5.92 7.90 -15.98
N MET A 197 -5.65 8.69 -14.93
CA MET A 197 -4.60 8.37 -13.98
C MET A 197 -4.89 7.11 -13.16
N GLY A 198 -6.14 6.90 -12.76
CA GLY A 198 -6.56 5.68 -12.07
C GLY A 198 -6.27 4.43 -12.90
N ILE A 199 -6.56 4.47 -14.19
CA ILE A 199 -6.30 3.37 -15.14
C ILE A 199 -4.78 3.14 -15.30
N HIS A 200 -3.98 4.19 -15.41
CA HIS A 200 -2.52 4.07 -15.44
C HIS A 200 -1.98 3.41 -14.17
N LEU A 201 -2.47 3.80 -13.00
CA LEU A 201 -2.07 3.19 -11.73
C LEU A 201 -2.47 1.70 -11.65
N ILE A 202 -3.65 1.32 -12.16
CA ILE A 202 -4.05 -0.09 -12.23
C ILE A 202 -3.06 -0.88 -13.11
N ARG A 203 -2.67 -0.35 -14.27
CA ARG A 203 -1.66 -0.97 -15.15
C ARG A 203 -0.31 -1.14 -14.44
N LEU A 204 0.11 -0.15 -13.66
CA LEU A 204 1.32 -0.29 -12.85
C LEU A 204 1.18 -1.41 -11.81
N LYS A 205 0.03 -1.55 -11.17
CA LYS A 205 -0.24 -2.67 -10.24
C LYS A 205 -0.21 -4.03 -10.94
N GLN A 206 -0.62 -4.12 -12.21
CA GLN A 206 -0.45 -5.33 -13.00
C GLN A 206 1.04 -5.63 -13.29
N ILE A 207 1.88 -4.60 -13.51
CA ILE A 207 3.32 -4.79 -13.65
C ILE A 207 3.95 -5.23 -12.31
N GLU A 208 3.58 -4.60 -11.19
CA GLU A 208 4.02 -5.01 -9.84
C GLU A 208 3.62 -6.46 -9.54
N SER A 209 2.41 -6.87 -9.92
CA SER A 209 1.96 -8.26 -9.80
C SER A 209 2.85 -9.23 -10.61
N ARG A 210 3.24 -8.85 -11.84
CA ARG A 210 4.18 -9.63 -12.66
C ARG A 210 5.57 -9.69 -12.03
N ILE A 211 6.07 -8.59 -11.45
CA ILE A 211 7.34 -8.56 -10.71
C ILE A 211 7.26 -9.56 -9.54
N TYR A 212 6.22 -9.45 -8.72
CA TYR A 212 6.03 -10.32 -7.56
C TYR A 212 6.03 -11.80 -7.95
N HIS A 213 5.22 -12.19 -8.93
CA HIS A 213 5.12 -13.57 -9.39
C HIS A 213 6.38 -14.12 -10.07
N LYS A 214 7.21 -13.25 -10.66
CA LYS A 214 8.42 -13.71 -11.37
C LYS A 214 9.67 -13.67 -10.50
N ILE A 215 9.75 -12.75 -9.54
CA ILE A 215 10.96 -12.49 -8.74
C ILE A 215 10.83 -13.05 -7.32
N TYR A 216 9.70 -12.82 -6.63
CA TYR A 216 9.51 -13.23 -5.23
C TYR A 216 9.06 -14.69 -5.12
N ARG A 217 9.86 -15.57 -5.73
CA ARG A 217 9.60 -17.03 -5.78
C ARG A 217 10.50 -17.75 -4.80
N THR A 218 9.95 -18.75 -4.12
CA THR A 218 10.68 -19.61 -3.18
C THR A 218 11.33 -20.83 -3.85
N ASP A 219 10.88 -21.21 -5.06
CA ASP A 219 11.32 -22.36 -5.82
C ASP A 219 12.50 -22.07 -6.77
N ARG A 220 13.05 -20.85 -6.75
CA ARG A 220 14.13 -20.42 -7.63
C ARG A 220 15.18 -19.63 -6.87
N THR A 221 16.45 -19.79 -7.27
CA THR A 221 17.55 -18.97 -6.74
C THR A 221 17.54 -17.60 -7.39
N LEU A 222 17.91 -16.54 -6.64
CA LEU A 222 17.97 -15.18 -7.13
C LEU A 222 18.86 -15.05 -8.38
N THR A 223 19.99 -15.76 -8.40
CA THR A 223 20.91 -15.77 -9.56
C THR A 223 20.22 -16.23 -10.84
N SER A 224 19.35 -17.26 -10.76
CA SER A 224 18.60 -17.75 -11.91
C SER A 224 17.52 -16.76 -12.43
N LEU A 225 17.16 -15.78 -11.60
CA LEU A 225 16.14 -14.78 -11.91
C LEU A 225 16.72 -13.49 -12.49
N ILE A 226 18.03 -13.28 -12.44
CA ILE A 226 18.70 -12.09 -13.01
C ILE A 226 18.26 -11.78 -14.46
N PRO A 227 18.13 -12.76 -15.38
CA PRO A 227 17.66 -12.48 -16.75
C PRO A 227 16.21 -11.98 -16.84
N LYS A 228 15.44 -12.04 -15.76
CA LYS A 228 14.07 -11.52 -15.72
C LYS A 228 13.98 -10.03 -15.39
N ILE A 229 15.07 -9.43 -14.91
CA ILE A 229 15.10 -8.03 -14.51
C ILE A 229 14.84 -7.13 -15.71
N GLU A 230 15.62 -7.27 -16.78
CA GLU A 230 15.56 -6.36 -17.91
C GLU A 230 14.18 -6.30 -18.61
N PRO A 231 13.52 -7.42 -18.92
CA PRO A 231 12.17 -7.36 -19.49
C PRO A 231 11.13 -6.71 -18.56
N LEU A 232 11.28 -6.83 -17.24
CA LEU A 232 10.39 -6.19 -16.28
C LEU A 232 10.70 -4.70 -16.12
N MET A 233 11.98 -4.33 -16.18
CA MET A 233 12.41 -2.93 -16.18
C MET A 233 11.88 -2.21 -17.43
N GLN A 234 11.93 -2.86 -18.59
CA GLN A 234 11.40 -2.30 -19.83
C GLN A 234 9.90 -1.99 -19.72
N LEU A 235 9.09 -2.88 -19.12
CA LEU A 235 7.67 -2.61 -18.87
C LEU A 235 7.45 -1.36 -18.00
N LEU A 236 8.32 -1.13 -17.01
CA LEU A 236 8.25 0.07 -16.17
C LEU A 236 8.61 1.33 -16.94
N TYR A 237 9.62 1.26 -17.83
CA TYR A 237 10.00 2.38 -18.70
C TYR A 237 8.87 2.73 -19.70
N GLU A 238 8.27 1.72 -20.32
CA GLU A 238 7.12 1.89 -21.21
C GLU A 238 5.94 2.54 -20.49
N TRP A 239 5.61 2.04 -19.31
CA TRP A 239 4.57 2.62 -18.47
C TRP A 239 4.81 4.11 -18.17
N LYS A 240 6.07 4.45 -17.81
CA LYS A 240 6.45 5.84 -17.54
C LYS A 240 6.34 6.72 -18.79
N ALA A 241 6.73 6.21 -19.94
CA ALA A 241 6.67 6.94 -21.21
C ALA A 241 5.22 7.18 -21.68
N GLU A 242 4.28 6.32 -21.30
CA GLU A 242 2.85 6.47 -21.58
C GLU A 242 2.10 7.41 -20.64
N LEU A 243 2.75 7.96 -19.60
CA LEU A 243 2.08 8.88 -18.68
C LEU A 243 1.59 10.13 -19.43
N PRO A 244 0.35 10.57 -19.19
CA PRO A 244 -0.16 11.79 -19.78
C PRO A 244 0.63 13.01 -19.29
N SER A 245 0.61 14.10 -20.08
CA SER A 245 1.18 15.36 -19.64
C SER A 245 0.41 15.88 -18.43
N MET A 246 1.12 16.12 -17.33
CA MET A 246 0.54 16.50 -16.04
C MET A 246 1.32 17.65 -15.42
N SER A 247 0.68 18.37 -14.50
CA SER A 247 1.36 19.35 -13.69
C SER A 247 2.41 18.70 -12.76
N PRO A 248 3.45 19.44 -12.32
CA PRO A 248 4.46 18.91 -11.41
C PRO A 248 3.92 18.33 -10.10
N VAL A 249 2.78 18.81 -9.62
CA VAL A 249 2.15 18.32 -8.38
C VAL A 249 1.39 17.02 -8.65
N GLU A 250 0.70 16.91 -9.77
CA GLU A 250 -0.08 15.72 -10.13
C GLU A 250 0.81 14.53 -10.45
N ILE A 251 2.00 14.76 -11.03
CA ILE A 251 2.94 13.69 -11.39
C ILE A 251 3.64 13.07 -10.17
N ASP A 252 3.70 13.75 -9.04
CA ASP A 252 4.43 13.28 -7.86
C ASP A 252 3.92 11.91 -7.36
N TYR A 253 2.61 11.72 -7.26
CA TYR A 253 2.06 10.45 -6.79
C TYR A 253 2.33 9.28 -7.74
N PRO A 254 2.08 9.36 -9.05
CA PRO A 254 2.51 8.33 -10.02
C PRO A 254 4.01 8.01 -9.95
N MET A 255 4.85 9.03 -9.80
CA MET A 255 6.31 8.84 -9.71
C MET A 255 6.76 8.16 -8.43
N ILE A 256 6.06 8.36 -7.30
CA ILE A 256 6.28 7.54 -6.09
C ILE A 256 6.02 6.07 -6.42
N GLN A 257 4.87 5.76 -7.03
CA GLN A 257 4.51 4.37 -7.34
C GLN A 257 5.50 3.73 -8.32
N TYR A 258 5.91 4.48 -9.36
CA TYR A 258 6.95 4.04 -10.30
C TYR A 258 8.28 3.70 -9.62
N ASN A 259 8.81 4.61 -8.79
CA ASN A 259 10.06 4.38 -8.07
C ASN A 259 9.95 3.22 -7.06
N LYS A 260 8.79 3.05 -6.42
CA LYS A 260 8.51 1.88 -5.59
C LYS A 260 8.58 0.58 -6.38
N SER A 261 8.06 0.57 -7.61
CA SER A 261 8.10 -0.61 -8.48
C SER A 261 9.52 -0.94 -8.95
N ILE A 262 10.36 0.07 -9.26
CA ILE A 262 11.80 -0.13 -9.53
C ILE A 262 12.50 -0.75 -8.33
N ARG A 263 12.30 -0.17 -7.14
CA ARG A 263 12.87 -0.71 -5.90
C ARG A 263 12.39 -2.14 -5.64
N LEU A 264 11.09 -2.41 -5.78
CA LEU A 264 10.52 -3.76 -5.65
C LEU A 264 11.20 -4.77 -6.57
N LEU A 265 11.50 -4.39 -7.81
CA LEU A 265 12.16 -5.25 -8.78
C LEU A 265 13.62 -5.52 -8.42
N LEU A 266 14.37 -4.49 -8.01
CA LEU A 266 15.83 -4.56 -7.89
C LEU A 266 16.32 -4.95 -6.48
N GLN A 267 15.57 -4.58 -5.44
CA GLN A 267 15.99 -4.79 -4.04
C GLN A 267 16.41 -6.24 -3.71
N PRO A 268 15.72 -7.30 -4.15
CA PRO A 268 16.13 -8.66 -3.83
C PRO A 268 17.51 -9.05 -4.37
N PHE A 269 17.98 -8.39 -5.41
CA PHE A 269 19.23 -8.71 -6.09
C PHE A 269 20.43 -7.95 -5.55
N LEU A 270 20.24 -6.93 -4.71
CA LEU A 270 21.34 -6.06 -4.25
C LEU A 270 22.49 -6.82 -3.57
N SER A 271 22.19 -7.96 -2.92
CA SER A 271 23.19 -8.79 -2.24
C SER A 271 24.03 -9.68 -3.16
N ILE A 272 23.62 -9.85 -4.42
CA ILE A 272 24.25 -10.78 -5.38
C ILE A 272 24.76 -10.09 -6.65
N LEU A 273 24.45 -8.81 -6.82
CA LEU A 273 24.95 -8.01 -7.94
C LEU A 273 26.38 -7.56 -7.66
N ASP A 274 27.18 -7.41 -8.73
CA ASP A 274 28.48 -6.78 -8.64
C ASP A 274 28.35 -5.34 -8.11
N VAL A 275 29.31 -4.90 -7.28
CA VAL A 275 29.32 -3.57 -6.65
C VAL A 275 29.25 -2.43 -7.67
N GLN A 276 29.75 -2.64 -8.89
CA GLN A 276 29.73 -1.66 -9.99
C GLN A 276 28.48 -1.77 -10.88
N ASP A 277 27.56 -2.69 -10.59
CA ASP A 277 26.35 -2.90 -11.39
C ASP A 277 25.47 -1.63 -11.38
N SER A 278 25.10 -1.18 -12.58
CA SER A 278 24.26 0.01 -12.77
C SER A 278 22.88 -0.10 -12.09
N ARG A 279 22.39 -1.33 -11.85
CA ARG A 279 21.12 -1.61 -11.17
C ARG A 279 21.14 -1.22 -9.70
N ILE A 280 22.30 -1.30 -9.02
CA ILE A 280 22.47 -0.79 -7.65
C ILE A 280 22.23 0.72 -7.64
N ARG A 281 22.85 1.44 -8.58
CA ARG A 281 22.64 2.89 -8.74
C ARG A 281 21.19 3.24 -9.08
N ALA A 282 20.54 2.45 -9.93
CA ALA A 282 19.13 2.63 -10.26
C ALA A 282 18.20 2.44 -9.04
N CYS A 283 18.48 1.42 -8.20
CA CYS A 283 17.74 1.16 -6.96
C CYS A 283 17.95 2.27 -5.93
N LEU A 284 19.20 2.72 -5.75
CA LEU A 284 19.54 3.85 -4.89
C LEU A 284 18.82 5.13 -5.33
N GLY A 285 18.88 5.46 -6.62
CA GLY A 285 18.23 6.65 -7.17
C GLY A 285 16.70 6.61 -7.04
N ALA A 286 16.08 5.45 -7.30
CA ALA A 286 14.64 5.28 -7.10
C ALA A 286 14.24 5.46 -5.63
N SER A 287 15.02 4.93 -4.70
CA SER A 287 14.79 5.10 -3.25
C SER A 287 14.93 6.56 -2.81
N GLY A 288 15.96 7.27 -3.31
CA GLY A 288 16.13 8.69 -3.06
C GLY A 288 14.99 9.54 -3.59
N GLN A 289 14.51 9.26 -4.81
CA GLN A 289 13.37 9.95 -5.41
C GLN A 289 12.07 9.76 -4.59
N ILE A 290 11.82 8.59 -4.02
CA ILE A 290 10.70 8.36 -3.11
C ILE A 290 10.77 9.36 -1.95
N CYS A 291 11.90 9.48 -1.27
CA CYS A 291 12.09 10.38 -0.13
C CYS A 291 11.96 11.86 -0.53
N GLN A 292 12.53 12.27 -1.67
CA GLN A 292 12.44 13.64 -2.18
C GLN A 292 10.99 14.04 -2.49
N ILE A 293 10.25 13.15 -3.15
CA ILE A 293 8.85 13.43 -3.51
C ILE A 293 7.99 13.53 -2.24
N TYR A 294 8.14 12.61 -1.29
CA TYR A 294 7.42 12.71 -0.03
C TYR A 294 7.76 13.99 0.74
N LYS A 295 9.04 14.42 0.74
CA LYS A 295 9.44 15.70 1.34
C LYS A 295 8.70 16.89 0.72
N ARG A 296 8.59 16.94 -0.63
CA ARG A 296 7.82 18.00 -1.32
C ARG A 296 6.33 17.94 -0.97
N LEU A 297 5.72 16.75 -0.98
CA LEU A 297 4.31 16.58 -0.65
C LEU A 297 3.99 17.01 0.79
N HIS A 298 4.90 16.75 1.74
CA HIS A 298 4.74 17.23 3.11
C HIS A 298 4.89 18.73 3.24
N SER A 299 5.82 19.33 2.52
CA SER A 299 6.03 20.79 2.53
C SER A 299 4.85 21.55 1.92
N SER A 300 4.09 20.92 1.00
CA SER A 300 2.93 21.55 0.37
C SER A 300 1.63 21.39 1.15
N TYR A 301 1.63 20.71 2.30
CA TYR A 301 0.43 20.34 3.07
C TYR A 301 -0.67 19.66 2.24
N SER A 302 -0.30 19.11 1.08
CA SER A 302 -1.25 18.54 0.12
C SER A 302 -1.49 17.04 0.34
N TYR A 303 -0.72 16.42 1.22
CA TYR A 303 -0.73 14.96 1.38
C TYR A 303 -0.76 14.55 2.85
N GLY A 304 -1.79 13.77 3.20
CA GLY A 304 -1.88 13.16 4.52
C GLY A 304 -1.03 11.89 4.63
N HIS A 305 -0.51 11.62 5.82
CA HIS A 305 0.23 10.39 6.07
C HIS A 305 -0.70 9.17 6.00
N SER A 306 -0.20 8.09 5.42
CA SER A 306 -0.81 6.77 5.54
C SER A 306 0.26 5.79 6.01
N PHE A 307 -0.15 4.69 6.62
CA PHE A 307 0.75 3.59 6.96
C PHE A 307 1.62 3.17 5.75
N ILE A 308 1.02 3.13 4.57
CA ILE A 308 1.72 2.78 3.32
C ILE A 308 2.80 3.81 2.96
N ALA A 309 2.55 5.09 3.20
CA ALA A 309 3.54 6.15 2.96
C ALA A 309 4.72 5.98 3.91
N LEU A 310 4.45 5.80 5.21
CA LEU A 310 5.48 5.55 6.22
C LEU A 310 6.32 4.32 5.87
N HIS A 311 5.68 3.18 5.58
CA HIS A 311 6.37 1.96 5.14
C HIS A 311 7.25 2.20 3.91
N SER A 312 6.74 2.93 2.91
CA SER A 312 7.47 3.20 1.67
C SER A 312 8.73 4.04 1.90
N ILE A 313 8.63 5.06 2.76
CA ILE A 313 9.75 5.94 3.13
C ILE A 313 10.79 5.14 3.92
N PHE A 314 10.34 4.38 4.91
CA PHE A 314 11.19 3.54 5.75
C PHE A 314 12.02 2.56 4.93
N VAL A 315 11.37 1.78 4.06
CA VAL A 315 12.07 0.80 3.22
C VAL A 315 12.97 1.49 2.19
N ALA A 316 12.59 2.65 1.65
CA ALA A 316 13.45 3.43 0.76
C ALA A 316 14.72 3.89 1.47
N GLY A 317 14.61 4.41 2.70
CA GLY A 317 15.76 4.85 3.49
C GLY A 317 16.73 3.73 3.81
N ILE A 318 16.22 2.58 4.30
CA ILE A 318 17.06 1.41 4.56
C ILE A 318 17.74 0.93 3.26
N THR A 319 17.01 0.92 2.13
CA THR A 319 17.59 0.53 0.85
C THR A 319 18.72 1.46 0.42
N MET A 320 18.59 2.78 0.65
CA MET A 320 19.66 3.74 0.37
C MET A 320 20.90 3.48 1.24
N CYS A 321 20.72 3.31 2.55
CA CYS A 321 21.83 3.00 3.46
C CYS A 321 22.54 1.70 3.04
N TYR A 322 21.77 0.65 2.69
CA TYR A 322 22.32 -0.62 2.23
C TYR A 322 23.12 -0.47 0.92
N CYS A 323 22.58 0.23 -0.08
CA CYS A 323 23.28 0.46 -1.35
C CYS A 323 24.60 1.21 -1.14
N LEU A 324 24.62 2.21 -0.25
CA LEU A 324 25.83 2.99 0.08
C LEU A 324 26.81 2.17 0.92
N TRP A 325 26.32 1.26 1.75
CA TRP A 325 27.17 0.35 2.52
C TRP A 325 27.93 -0.63 1.64
N ILE A 326 27.25 -1.26 0.66
CA ILE A 326 27.90 -2.20 -0.26
C ILE A 326 28.74 -1.51 -1.33
N SER A 327 28.43 -0.24 -1.67
CA SER A 327 29.14 0.53 -2.69
C SER A 327 29.35 1.99 -2.25
N PRO A 328 30.35 2.27 -1.39
CA PRO A 328 30.65 3.62 -0.91
C PRO A 328 30.99 4.60 -2.04
N THR A 329 31.45 4.10 -3.21
CA THR A 329 31.75 4.91 -4.40
C THR A 329 30.51 5.59 -5.01
N LEU A 330 29.28 5.15 -4.65
CA LEU A 330 28.02 5.79 -5.05
C LEU A 330 27.71 7.05 -4.23
N TRP A 331 28.53 7.35 -3.22
CA TRP A 331 28.37 8.58 -2.45
C TRP A 331 28.53 9.82 -3.34
N SER A 332 27.61 10.74 -3.23
CA SER A 332 27.57 11.97 -4.00
C SER A 332 26.76 13.04 -3.25
N LEU A 333 26.84 14.28 -3.69
CA LEU A 333 25.99 15.36 -3.14
C LEU A 333 24.50 15.04 -3.28
N GLN A 334 24.11 14.36 -4.36
CA GLN A 334 22.72 13.94 -4.58
C GLN A 334 22.28 12.91 -3.54
N THR A 335 23.08 11.87 -3.30
CA THR A 335 22.75 10.84 -2.30
C THR A 335 22.75 11.39 -0.88
N ALA A 336 23.60 12.34 -0.57
CA ALA A 336 23.57 13.08 0.70
C ALA A 336 22.26 13.88 0.87
N ASN A 337 21.81 14.55 -0.19
CA ASN A 337 20.52 15.26 -0.19
C ASN A 337 19.34 14.31 -0.06
N ASP A 338 19.41 13.11 -0.64
CA ASP A 338 18.37 12.10 -0.58
C ASP A 338 18.26 11.51 0.84
N LEU A 339 19.39 11.22 1.51
CA LEU A 339 19.41 10.82 2.93
C LEU A 339 18.87 11.93 3.85
N ARG A 340 19.22 13.18 3.57
CA ARG A 340 18.67 14.32 4.32
C ARG A 340 17.17 14.47 4.11
N ALA A 341 16.66 14.19 2.90
CA ALA A 341 15.21 14.18 2.64
C ALA A 341 14.53 13.06 3.43
N PHE A 342 15.13 11.88 3.50
CA PHE A 342 14.65 10.76 4.29
C PHE A 342 14.56 11.11 5.77
N SER A 343 15.65 11.56 6.40
CA SER A 343 15.68 12.00 7.80
C SER A 343 14.60 13.07 8.07
N SER A 344 14.53 14.10 7.23
CA SER A 344 13.52 15.17 7.40
C SER A 344 12.08 14.64 7.42
N VAL A 345 11.73 13.72 6.51
CA VAL A 345 10.36 13.17 6.42
C VAL A 345 10.04 12.29 7.61
N ILE A 346 10.98 11.45 8.05
CA ILE A 346 10.79 10.59 9.24
C ILE A 346 10.58 11.44 10.49
N HIS A 347 11.32 12.54 10.66
CA HIS A 347 11.13 13.47 11.79
C HIS A 347 9.74 14.09 11.78
N ILE A 348 9.27 14.60 10.64
CA ILE A 348 7.91 15.17 10.51
C ILE A 348 6.84 14.13 10.87
N ILE A 349 7.02 12.87 10.45
CA ILE A 349 6.06 11.80 10.77
C ILE A 349 6.11 11.45 12.26
N ALA A 350 7.30 11.38 12.85
CA ALA A 350 7.49 11.04 14.27
C ALA A 350 6.92 12.10 15.23
N GLU A 351 6.87 13.36 14.81
CA GLU A 351 6.17 14.42 15.57
C GLU A 351 4.65 14.18 15.65
N ARG A 352 4.06 13.68 14.56
CA ARG A 352 2.62 13.45 14.43
C ARG A 352 2.17 12.06 14.90
N ALA A 353 3.07 11.08 14.89
CA ALA A 353 2.82 9.68 15.28
C ALA A 353 3.87 9.23 16.30
N PRO A 354 3.59 9.35 17.62
CA PRO A 354 4.56 9.01 18.68
C PRO A 354 5.16 7.60 18.58
N ALA A 355 4.40 6.63 18.10
CA ALA A 355 4.87 5.26 17.86
C ALA A 355 6.02 5.15 16.85
N VAL A 356 6.25 6.18 16.03
CA VAL A 356 7.32 6.21 15.03
C VAL A 356 8.67 6.71 15.62
N ARG A 357 8.68 7.26 16.83
CA ARG A 357 9.88 7.88 17.42
C ARG A 357 11.04 6.91 17.60
N GLU A 358 10.78 5.71 18.12
CA GLU A 358 11.82 4.69 18.30
C GLU A 358 12.46 4.28 16.96
N TYR A 359 11.66 4.21 15.91
CA TYR A 359 12.15 3.90 14.56
C TYR A 359 12.95 5.05 13.96
N ARG A 360 12.56 6.31 14.22
CA ARG A 360 13.34 7.48 13.83
C ARG A 360 14.74 7.41 14.44
N ASP A 361 14.84 7.15 15.75
CA ASP A 361 16.11 7.15 16.46
C ASP A 361 17.03 6.04 15.92
N ALA A 362 16.51 4.81 15.73
CA ALA A 362 17.25 3.71 15.12
C ALA A 362 17.69 4.00 13.67
N LEU A 363 16.88 4.73 12.91
CA LEU A 363 17.22 5.12 11.53
C LEU A 363 18.30 6.22 11.48
N GLU A 364 18.30 7.17 12.42
CA GLU A 364 19.35 8.17 12.54
C GLU A 364 20.69 7.49 12.89
N GLU A 365 20.70 6.52 13.78
CA GLU A 365 21.89 5.71 14.07
C GLU A 365 22.39 4.96 12.82
N LEU A 366 21.49 4.38 12.03
CA LEU A 366 21.84 3.71 10.78
C LEU A 366 22.44 4.68 9.75
N ILE A 367 21.87 5.88 9.62
CA ILE A 367 22.40 6.93 8.74
C ILE A 367 23.82 7.33 9.17
N ASN A 368 24.03 7.59 10.46
CA ASN A 368 25.31 7.98 11.02
C ASN A 368 26.37 6.89 10.81
N ALA A 369 26.05 5.63 11.11
CA ALA A 369 26.94 4.49 10.86
C ALA A 369 27.28 4.33 9.37
N THR A 370 26.30 4.57 8.47
CA THR A 370 26.54 4.55 7.02
C THR A 370 27.50 5.66 6.60
N MET A 371 27.36 6.87 7.14
CA MET A 371 28.24 7.99 6.84
C MET A 371 29.66 7.77 7.37
N GLU A 372 29.82 7.21 8.57
CA GLU A 372 31.12 6.83 9.13
C GLU A 372 31.82 5.77 8.26
N HIS A 373 31.08 4.75 7.83
CA HIS A 373 31.57 3.72 6.93
C HIS A 373 32.08 4.29 5.61
N ILE A 374 31.33 5.21 4.98
CA ILE A 374 31.73 5.88 3.75
C ILE A 374 33.00 6.70 3.97
N SER A 375 33.06 7.47 5.07
CA SER A 375 34.21 8.31 5.42
C SER A 375 35.49 7.49 5.65
N SER A 376 35.36 6.31 6.27
CA SER A 376 36.51 5.40 6.51
C SER A 376 36.95 4.67 5.23
N SER A 377 36.07 4.52 4.25
CA SER A 377 36.36 3.87 2.97
C SER A 377 36.92 4.83 1.91
N ALA A 378 36.93 6.13 2.16
CA ALA A 378 37.57 7.13 1.27
C ALA A 378 39.07 6.95 1.28
N PRO A 379 39.77 6.99 0.11
CA PRO A 379 41.22 6.94 0.06
C PRO A 379 41.78 8.12 0.87
N LYS A 380 42.64 7.83 1.87
CA LYS A 380 43.36 8.86 2.59
C LYS A 380 44.35 9.48 1.60
N ASP A 381 44.07 10.68 1.12
CA ASP A 381 45.05 11.49 0.41
C ASP A 381 46.23 11.74 1.33
N ASN A 382 47.36 11.06 1.04
CA ASN A 382 48.65 11.26 1.71
C ASN A 382 49.28 12.60 1.27
N THR A 383 48.65 13.69 1.64
CA THR A 383 49.28 15.02 1.59
C THR A 383 49.09 15.69 2.94
N SER A 384 49.85 15.23 3.94
CA SER A 384 50.04 15.98 5.16
C SER A 384 51.55 16.15 5.42
N HIS A 385 52.02 17.38 5.31
CA HIS A 385 53.28 17.84 5.88
C HIS A 385 53.35 17.46 7.38
N PRO A 386 54.51 17.04 7.87
CA PRO A 386 54.64 16.69 9.27
C PRO A 386 54.71 17.96 10.13
N THR A 387 53.68 18.23 10.89
CA THR A 387 53.78 19.16 12.03
C THR A 387 53.86 18.32 13.30
N THR A 388 55.04 18.31 13.87
CA THR A 388 55.36 17.77 15.19
C THR A 388 54.55 18.43 16.29
N SER A 389 53.80 17.66 17.05
CA SER A 389 53.53 17.93 18.47
C SER A 389 53.20 16.64 19.22
N ASN A 390 54.03 16.42 20.24
CA ASN A 390 53.95 15.34 21.24
C ASN A 390 52.60 15.33 21.96
N THR A 391 52.01 14.17 22.28
CA THR A 391 51.94 13.60 23.62
C THR A 391 50.82 12.60 23.81
N MET A 392 51.18 11.53 24.48
CA MET A 392 50.46 10.57 25.32
C MET A 392 49.67 9.44 24.63
N GLU A 393 50.34 8.32 24.69
CA GLU A 393 49.84 6.94 24.62
C GLU A 393 48.76 6.71 25.68
N ASN A 394 47.65 6.12 25.26
CA ASN A 394 46.87 5.23 26.10
C ASN A 394 46.52 3.95 25.29
N ASN A 395 47.21 2.90 25.71
CA ASN A 395 47.04 1.53 25.25
C ASN A 395 45.64 1.02 25.59
N LEU A 396 44.88 0.66 24.60
CA LEU A 396 43.79 -0.34 24.73
C LEU A 396 43.84 -1.27 23.51
N SER A 397 44.17 -2.51 23.79
CA SER A 397 44.31 -3.60 22.82
C SER A 397 42.97 -3.93 22.13
N PRO A 398 42.99 -4.29 20.84
CA PRO A 398 41.79 -4.78 20.16
C PRO A 398 41.58 -6.26 20.48
N SER A 399 40.52 -6.55 21.21
CA SER A 399 40.04 -7.93 21.37
C SER A 399 39.18 -8.33 20.18
N ASN A 400 39.61 -9.39 19.52
CA ASN A 400 38.93 -10.35 18.67
C ASN A 400 37.43 -10.10 18.36
N ILE A 401 37.17 -9.67 17.13
CA ILE A 401 35.85 -9.86 16.50
C ILE A 401 35.98 -11.10 15.62
N SER A 402 35.46 -12.19 16.15
CA SER A 402 35.25 -13.46 15.44
C SER A 402 34.21 -13.29 14.34
N ASN A 403 34.52 -13.87 13.19
CA ASN A 403 33.62 -14.09 12.07
C ASN A 403 32.26 -14.63 12.53
N HIS A 404 31.24 -13.84 12.42
CA HIS A 404 29.86 -14.31 12.44
C HIS A 404 29.22 -14.11 11.07
N ASN A 405 28.77 -15.23 10.57
CA ASN A 405 28.00 -15.46 9.36
C ASN A 405 27.03 -14.32 9.01
N SER A 406 27.08 -13.97 7.74
CA SER A 406 26.09 -13.19 6.99
C SER A 406 24.66 -13.68 7.29
N THR A 407 24.06 -13.16 8.34
CA THR A 407 22.63 -13.32 8.59
C THR A 407 21.91 -12.24 7.80
N TYR A 408 21.17 -12.67 6.81
CA TYR A 408 20.28 -11.84 5.98
C TYR A 408 19.49 -10.86 6.85
N LEU A 409 19.68 -9.57 6.65
CA LEU A 409 18.73 -8.55 7.07
C LEU A 409 17.46 -8.66 6.18
N GLN A 410 16.75 -9.77 6.34
CA GLN A 410 15.32 -9.76 6.13
C GLN A 410 14.78 -8.91 7.28
N VAL A 411 14.37 -7.67 6.98
CA VAL A 411 13.46 -6.96 7.85
C VAL A 411 12.23 -7.86 7.91
N SER A 412 12.17 -8.65 8.97
CA SER A 412 11.11 -9.62 9.19
C SER A 412 9.78 -8.87 9.16
N PRO A 413 8.75 -9.42 8.51
CA PRO A 413 7.38 -8.92 8.64
C PRO A 413 6.94 -8.73 10.10
N THR A 414 7.52 -9.48 11.01
CA THR A 414 7.28 -9.44 12.46
C THR A 414 7.64 -8.10 13.11
N THR A 415 8.64 -7.37 12.61
CA THR A 415 9.01 -6.05 13.17
C THR A 415 7.97 -4.99 12.82
N LEU A 416 7.26 -5.16 11.70
CA LEU A 416 6.16 -4.28 11.28
C LEU A 416 4.81 -4.68 11.89
N THR A 417 4.64 -5.95 12.33
CA THR A 417 3.41 -6.41 12.99
C THR A 417 3.26 -5.88 14.41
N HIS A 418 4.33 -5.56 15.13
CA HIS A 418 4.25 -4.88 16.43
C HIS A 418 3.61 -3.48 16.36
N PHE A 419 3.54 -2.85 15.18
CA PHE A 419 2.73 -1.64 14.98
C PHE A 419 1.23 -1.89 15.03
N CYS A 420 0.82 -3.13 14.98
CA CYS A 420 -0.58 -3.54 14.80
C CYS A 420 -1.20 -4.18 16.04
N GLU A 421 -0.48 -4.34 17.13
CA GLU A 421 -0.99 -4.94 18.36
C GLU A 421 -1.66 -3.86 19.23
N GLY A 422 -2.97 -3.73 19.13
CA GLY A 422 -3.67 -2.88 20.09
C GLY A 422 -5.14 -2.58 19.87
N ASP A 423 -5.79 -3.04 18.81
CA ASP A 423 -7.22 -2.74 18.66
C ASP A 423 -8.01 -3.88 18.00
N ASP A 424 -8.86 -4.54 18.79
CA ASP A 424 -9.78 -5.61 18.38
C ASP A 424 -10.91 -5.13 17.45
N SER A 425 -10.97 -3.82 17.16
CA SER A 425 -12.10 -3.22 16.43
C SER A 425 -12.26 -3.77 15.02
N ALA A 426 -11.16 -4.02 14.29
CA ALA A 426 -11.23 -4.55 12.92
C ALA A 426 -11.63 -6.03 12.90
N LEU A 427 -11.17 -6.84 13.87
CA LEU A 427 -11.61 -8.23 14.05
C LEU A 427 -13.06 -8.30 14.49
N GLN A 428 -13.50 -7.40 15.36
CA GLN A 428 -14.88 -7.28 15.78
C GLN A 428 -15.79 -6.84 14.62
N MET A 429 -15.32 -5.93 13.74
CA MET A 429 -16.00 -5.58 12.49
C MET A 429 -16.11 -6.77 11.54
N LEU A 430 -15.05 -7.54 11.38
CA LEU A 430 -15.00 -8.77 10.59
C LEU A 430 -16.05 -9.78 11.10
N TYR A 431 -16.05 -10.02 12.40
CA TYR A 431 -17.01 -10.90 13.05
C TYR A 431 -18.45 -10.44 12.86
N GLN A 432 -18.74 -9.14 12.99
CA GLN A 432 -20.07 -8.58 12.76
C GLN A 432 -20.50 -8.64 11.28
N MET A 433 -19.56 -8.52 10.34
CA MET A 433 -19.85 -8.61 8.90
C MET A 433 -20.02 -10.06 8.41
N THR A 434 -19.42 -11.04 9.08
CA THR A 434 -19.46 -12.46 8.70
C THR A 434 -20.56 -13.26 9.39
N ASN A 435 -21.03 -12.82 10.56
CA ASN A 435 -22.13 -13.51 11.26
C ASN A 435 -23.47 -13.21 10.60
N LEU A 436 -23.91 -14.14 9.77
CA LEU A 436 -25.14 -14.10 8.98
C LEU A 436 -26.41 -14.48 9.77
N GLU A 437 -26.29 -14.94 11.03
CA GLU A 437 -27.46 -15.36 11.83
C GLU A 437 -27.26 -15.00 13.30
N GLY A 438 -28.16 -14.18 13.83
CA GLY A 438 -28.36 -14.00 15.28
C GLY A 438 -28.35 -12.55 15.76
N ASP A 439 -29.50 -12.09 16.25
CA ASP A 439 -29.64 -10.89 17.05
C ASP A 439 -28.71 -10.97 18.27
N VAL A 440 -27.60 -10.25 18.26
CA VAL A 440 -26.78 -10.06 19.45
C VAL A 440 -27.22 -8.78 20.14
N ASN A 441 -27.92 -8.97 21.22
CA ASN A 441 -28.31 -7.93 22.17
C ASN A 441 -27.05 -7.26 22.73
N LEU A 442 -26.84 -5.99 22.44
CA LEU A 442 -25.66 -5.19 22.75
C LEU A 442 -25.49 -4.83 24.25
N ASP A 443 -26.34 -5.34 25.13
CA ASP A 443 -26.38 -4.99 26.57
C ASP A 443 -25.66 -5.95 27.51
N GLN A 444 -25.03 -7.02 27.01
CA GLN A 444 -24.24 -7.90 27.86
C GLN A 444 -22.73 -7.64 27.70
N ARG A 445 -22.19 -6.69 28.47
CA ARG A 445 -20.78 -6.65 28.84
C ARG A 445 -20.44 -7.88 29.67
N GLN A 446 -20.08 -8.97 29.05
CA GLN A 446 -19.36 -10.07 29.69
C GLN A 446 -17.89 -9.96 29.31
N SER A 447 -17.09 -9.71 30.34
CA SER A 447 -15.64 -9.83 30.34
C SER A 447 -15.20 -11.18 29.80
N TRP A 448 -14.41 -11.19 28.74
CA TRP A 448 -13.73 -12.38 28.24
C TRP A 448 -12.61 -12.78 29.19
N PRO A 449 -12.55 -14.03 29.65
CA PRO A 449 -11.45 -14.52 30.45
C PRO A 449 -10.35 -15.04 29.52
N TYR A 450 -9.44 -14.20 29.11
CA TYR A 450 -8.16 -14.63 28.55
C TYR A 450 -7.02 -13.85 29.19
N GLY A 451 -6.66 -14.29 30.38
CA GLY A 451 -5.30 -14.21 30.86
C GLY A 451 -4.58 -15.49 30.48
N SER A 452 -3.36 -15.34 30.01
CA SER A 452 -2.26 -16.31 29.87
C SER A 452 -2.30 -17.36 28.74
N SER A 453 -1.31 -17.20 27.84
CA SER A 453 -0.54 -18.26 27.18
C SER A 453 -1.26 -19.25 26.25
N ILE A 454 -1.40 -18.90 24.98
CA ILE A 454 -1.39 -19.87 23.89
C ILE A 454 -0.63 -19.25 22.71
N GLY A 455 0.44 -19.93 22.28
CA GLY A 455 1.25 -19.56 21.10
C GLY A 455 0.47 -19.75 19.79
N PRO A 456 0.92 -19.20 18.66
CA PRO A 456 0.13 -19.03 17.43
C PRO A 456 -0.10 -20.30 16.58
N TYR A 457 0.10 -21.51 17.08
CA TYR A 457 -0.05 -22.75 16.30
C TYR A 457 -0.61 -23.92 17.10
N GLY A 458 -1.79 -23.78 17.65
CA GLY A 458 -2.42 -24.93 18.29
C GLY A 458 -3.93 -24.76 18.37
N GLU A 459 -4.65 -25.26 17.34
CA GLU A 459 -6.06 -25.69 17.40
C GLU A 459 -6.79 -25.64 16.05
N LEU A 460 -6.10 -25.76 14.91
CA LEU A 460 -6.75 -25.95 13.61
C LEU A 460 -6.76 -27.41 13.13
N ASP A 461 -6.18 -28.36 13.88
CA ASP A 461 -6.11 -29.77 13.49
C ASP A 461 -7.33 -30.63 13.91
N GLN A 462 -8.33 -30.07 14.56
CA GLN A 462 -9.50 -30.87 14.99
C GLN A 462 -10.76 -30.73 14.14
N LEU A 463 -10.74 -29.99 13.03
CA LEU A 463 -11.92 -29.81 12.17
C LEU A 463 -11.86 -30.53 10.82
N TYR A 464 -10.87 -31.41 10.58
CA TYR A 464 -10.84 -32.26 9.39
C TYR A 464 -10.69 -33.74 9.77
N MET A 465 -11.77 -34.37 10.23
CA MET A 465 -11.95 -35.82 10.14
C MET A 465 -12.89 -36.10 8.97
N PRO A 466 -12.48 -36.88 7.95
CA PRO A 466 -13.41 -37.34 6.91
C PRO A 466 -14.39 -38.36 7.50
N PRO A 467 -15.63 -38.41 7.05
CA PRO A 467 -16.59 -39.41 7.52
C PRO A 467 -16.16 -40.80 7.05
N ASN A 468 -16.19 -41.75 7.99
CA ASN A 468 -15.92 -43.16 7.83
C ASN A 468 -16.66 -43.74 6.60
N GLN A 469 -15.88 -44.47 5.80
CA GLN A 469 -16.39 -45.50 4.89
C GLN A 469 -17.13 -46.55 5.69
N GLN A 470 -18.44 -46.65 5.51
CA GLN A 470 -19.20 -47.87 5.67
C GLN A 470 -20.12 -48.03 4.48
N GLY A 471 -19.80 -49.02 3.74
CA GLY A 471 -20.44 -49.90 2.78
C GLY A 471 -21.81 -49.52 2.19
N TRP A 472 -21.89 -49.50 0.96
CA TRP A 472 -22.51 -50.31 -0.12
C TRP A 472 -22.34 -49.59 -1.44
#